data_d3f1ecc06065f295e2fa5ebfe01d83b5
#
_entry.id   d3f1ecc06065f295e2fa5ebfe01d83b5
#
_cell.length_a   1.000
_cell.length_b   1.000
_cell.length_c   1.000
_cell.angle_alpha   90.00
_cell.angle_beta   90.00
_cell.angle_gamma   90.00
#
_symmetry.space_group_name_H-M   'P 1'
#
loop_
_entity.id
_entity.type
_entity.pdbx_description
1 polymer ?
#
loop_
_entity_poly.entity_id
_entity_poly.type
_entity_poly.pdbx_seq_one_letter_code
_entity_poly.pdbx_strand_id
1 'polypeptide(L)'
;MDGNPQKPKSTSANDALFAERQRAQITLDSIGDGVISTDMQGKVTYLNVVAERMTGWSREEAFGRMFSEVFRIIDGDNREPTADTMKLAIQQNDTVGLPGNSVLIQREGAEVAIEDSTAPIHDQDGQVTGAVMVFRDVTEARAAELQLSHLAHHDILTDLPNRTLLNDRLNQAIALAQRHGNQVGVLFLDLDRFKPINDSLGHAIGDKLLQEVSRRLVASVRRSDTVSRHGGDEFVVLLSEVRHFTNAARHAEKIHAALSAPYAIAHHDLRITVSIGISISPNDGEDAETLIKCADAAMYCAKETGRNAYRFSEPYMNLQAVQWQSLAAA
;
A
#
# COMPACT_ATOMS: atom_id res chain seq x y z
N MET A 1 34.57 -28.72 76.76
CA MET A 1 34.10 -27.46 76.12
C MET A 1 33.90 -27.77 74.68
N ASP A 2 32.69 -28.23 74.39
CA ASP A 2 32.36 -28.75 73.05
C ASP A 2 31.75 -27.62 72.24
N GLY A 3 32.48 -27.19 71.22
CA GLY A 3 31.99 -26.26 70.19
C GLY A 3 31.48 -27.05 69.00
N ASN A 4 30.14 -27.15 68.93
CA ASN A 4 29.46 -27.74 67.79
C ASN A 4 29.39 -26.70 66.63
N PRO A 5 29.93 -26.94 65.43
CA PRO A 5 29.74 -26.04 64.31
C PRO A 5 28.39 -26.33 63.69
N GLN A 6 27.50 -25.33 63.77
CA GLN A 6 26.26 -25.30 63.05
C GLN A 6 26.48 -25.47 61.55
N LYS A 7 25.76 -26.42 60.94
CA LYS A 7 25.57 -26.49 59.49
C LYS A 7 24.75 -25.31 59.01
N PRO A 8 25.25 -24.50 58.09
CA PRO A 8 24.37 -23.65 57.30
C PRO A 8 24.11 -24.26 55.93
N LYS A 9 22.94 -23.93 55.34
CA LYS A 9 22.72 -23.83 53.91
C LYS A 9 21.91 -24.90 53.19
N SER A 10 20.64 -24.97 53.45
CA SER A 10 19.67 -25.29 52.39
C SER A 10 18.95 -24.03 51.85
N THR A 11 18.98 -22.93 52.55
CA THR A 11 18.33 -21.64 52.20
C THR A 11 18.97 -20.96 51.00
N SER A 12 20.30 -21.01 50.83
CA SER A 12 21.01 -20.23 49.80
C SER A 12 20.85 -20.77 48.38
N ALA A 13 20.62 -22.05 48.16
CA ALA A 13 20.44 -22.63 46.81
C ALA A 13 19.02 -22.33 46.29
N ASN A 14 18.01 -22.42 47.15
CA ASN A 14 16.64 -22.07 46.79
C ASN A 14 16.47 -20.55 46.53
N ASP A 15 17.16 -19.71 47.29
CA ASP A 15 17.13 -18.25 47.11
C ASP A 15 17.86 -17.87 45.81
N ALA A 16 18.97 -18.51 45.46
CA ALA A 16 19.66 -18.30 44.20
C ALA A 16 18.82 -18.74 43.00
N LEU A 17 18.18 -19.90 43.06
CA LEU A 17 17.28 -20.38 42.01
C LEU A 17 16.05 -19.47 41.84
N PHE A 18 15.49 -18.98 42.94
CA PHE A 18 14.38 -18.03 42.92
C PHE A 18 14.79 -16.69 42.28
N ALA A 19 15.95 -16.16 42.64
CA ALA A 19 16.49 -14.95 42.05
C ALA A 19 16.79 -15.09 40.55
N GLU A 20 17.28 -16.24 40.11
CA GLU A 20 17.54 -16.52 38.70
C GLU A 20 16.26 -16.64 37.88
N ARG A 21 15.25 -17.35 38.41
CA ARG A 21 13.90 -17.39 37.81
C ARG A 21 13.27 -15.98 37.71
N GLN A 22 13.37 -15.19 38.75
CA GLN A 22 12.86 -13.81 38.74
C GLN A 22 13.57 -12.95 37.69
N ARG A 23 14.91 -13.07 37.55
CA ARG A 23 15.65 -12.36 36.51
C ARG A 23 15.24 -12.78 35.13
N ALA A 24 15.11 -14.07 34.85
CA ALA A 24 14.65 -14.58 33.57
C ALA A 24 13.24 -14.04 33.22
N GLN A 25 12.35 -14.04 34.21
CA GLN A 25 10.99 -13.54 34.06
C GLN A 25 10.96 -12.03 33.79
N ILE A 26 11.71 -11.23 34.54
CA ILE A 26 11.83 -9.77 34.32
C ILE A 26 12.40 -9.51 32.92
N THR A 27 13.39 -10.30 32.47
CA THR A 27 13.95 -10.16 31.13
C THR A 27 12.90 -10.42 30.05
N LEU A 28 12.11 -11.49 30.16
CA LEU A 28 11.02 -11.80 29.23
C LEU A 28 9.89 -10.77 29.26
N ASP A 29 9.55 -10.25 30.45
CA ASP A 29 8.53 -9.21 30.62
C ASP A 29 9.02 -7.82 30.12
N SER A 30 10.36 -7.64 30.01
CA SER A 30 10.97 -6.39 29.49
C SER A 30 11.07 -6.36 27.97
N ILE A 31 10.85 -7.50 27.30
CA ILE A 31 10.79 -7.59 25.84
C ILE A 31 9.48 -6.93 25.40
N GLY A 32 9.56 -6.00 24.44
CA GLY A 32 8.39 -5.32 23.88
C GLY A 32 7.49 -6.21 23.04
N ASP A 33 7.89 -7.47 22.80
CA ASP A 33 7.19 -8.47 22.02
C ASP A 33 6.44 -9.45 22.94
N GLY A 34 5.32 -10.01 22.45
CA GLY A 34 4.62 -11.08 23.13
C GLY A 34 5.42 -12.37 23.10
N VAL A 35 5.50 -13.06 24.24
CA VAL A 35 6.14 -14.36 24.35
C VAL A 35 5.13 -15.36 24.92
N ILE A 36 4.95 -16.49 24.23
CA ILE A 36 4.14 -17.61 24.67
C ILE A 36 4.92 -18.90 24.48
N SER A 37 4.89 -19.80 25.47
CA SER A 37 5.48 -21.12 25.35
C SER A 37 4.47 -22.24 25.62
N THR A 38 4.72 -23.40 25.05
CA THR A 38 3.91 -24.60 25.21
C THR A 38 4.75 -25.80 25.60
N ASP A 39 4.11 -26.82 26.17
CA ASP A 39 4.66 -28.17 26.31
C ASP A 39 4.55 -28.93 24.97
N MET A 40 5.01 -30.20 24.99
CA MET A 40 4.97 -31.15 23.87
C MET A 40 3.54 -31.45 23.40
N GLN A 41 2.53 -31.23 24.23
CA GLN A 41 1.13 -31.47 23.94
C GLN A 41 0.45 -30.20 23.38
N GLY A 42 1.18 -29.07 23.26
CA GLY A 42 0.65 -27.79 22.80
C GLY A 42 -0.15 -27.04 23.86
N LYS A 43 0.01 -27.39 25.15
CA LYS A 43 -0.59 -26.63 26.25
C LYS A 43 0.32 -25.47 26.65
N VAL A 44 -0.28 -24.31 26.86
CA VAL A 44 0.41 -23.10 27.27
C VAL A 44 1.08 -23.29 28.64
N THR A 45 2.38 -23.02 28.72
CA THR A 45 3.19 -23.06 29.92
C THR A 45 3.62 -21.69 30.42
N TYR A 46 3.64 -20.69 29.56
CA TYR A 46 4.03 -19.33 29.91
C TYR A 46 3.44 -18.31 28.95
N LEU A 47 3.07 -17.14 29.48
CA LEU A 47 2.82 -15.88 28.76
C LEU A 47 3.56 -14.75 29.47
N ASN A 48 4.18 -13.82 28.70
CA ASN A 48 4.64 -12.56 29.26
C ASN A 48 3.52 -11.51 29.28
N VAL A 49 3.76 -10.38 29.96
CA VAL A 49 2.77 -9.29 30.10
C VAL A 49 2.31 -8.72 28.74
N VAL A 50 3.18 -8.72 27.73
CA VAL A 50 2.83 -8.25 26.38
C VAL A 50 1.88 -9.25 25.72
N ALA A 51 2.16 -10.54 25.81
CA ALA A 51 1.29 -11.59 25.28
C ALA A 51 -0.09 -11.58 25.97
N GLU A 52 -0.18 -11.32 27.27
CA GLU A 52 -1.47 -11.18 27.97
C GLU A 52 -2.32 -10.05 27.36
N ARG A 53 -1.72 -8.89 27.13
CA ARG A 53 -2.39 -7.74 26.51
C ARG A 53 -2.82 -7.99 25.08
N MET A 54 -1.94 -8.62 24.29
CA MET A 54 -2.20 -8.89 22.87
C MET A 54 -3.22 -10.00 22.64
N THR A 55 -3.27 -11.02 23.51
CA THR A 55 -4.22 -12.14 23.38
C THR A 55 -5.55 -11.87 24.09
N GLY A 56 -5.54 -11.01 25.11
CA GLY A 56 -6.67 -10.78 26.00
C GLY A 56 -6.89 -11.89 27.05
N TRP A 57 -5.88 -12.77 27.24
CA TRP A 57 -5.87 -13.82 28.26
C TRP A 57 -4.87 -13.48 29.35
N SER A 58 -5.26 -13.62 30.61
CA SER A 58 -4.28 -13.56 31.69
C SER A 58 -3.43 -14.83 31.71
N ARG A 59 -2.22 -14.75 32.28
CA ARG A 59 -1.31 -15.90 32.42
C ARG A 59 -1.98 -17.05 33.17
N GLU A 60 -2.73 -16.74 34.22
CA GLU A 60 -3.41 -17.75 35.04
C GLU A 60 -4.52 -18.45 34.26
N GLU A 61 -5.30 -17.70 33.46
CA GLU A 61 -6.38 -18.29 32.65
C GLU A 61 -5.86 -19.10 31.46
N ALA A 62 -4.73 -18.68 30.87
CA ALA A 62 -4.14 -19.34 29.71
C ALA A 62 -3.36 -20.60 30.07
N PHE A 63 -2.80 -20.66 31.29
CA PHE A 63 -1.96 -21.79 31.71
C PHE A 63 -2.69 -23.12 31.60
N GLY A 64 -2.07 -24.09 30.92
CA GLY A 64 -2.60 -25.44 30.71
C GLY A 64 -3.70 -25.55 29.63
N ARG A 65 -4.15 -24.45 29.04
CA ARG A 65 -5.06 -24.47 27.86
C ARG A 65 -4.31 -24.82 26.59
N MET A 66 -5.02 -25.28 25.59
CA MET A 66 -4.44 -25.49 24.27
C MET A 66 -4.04 -24.14 23.65
N PHE A 67 -2.88 -24.11 23.00
CA PHE A 67 -2.37 -22.92 22.31
C PHE A 67 -3.41 -22.34 21.34
N SER A 68 -4.10 -23.18 20.55
CA SER A 68 -5.12 -22.78 19.60
C SER A 68 -6.36 -22.11 20.20
N GLU A 69 -6.62 -22.28 21.51
CA GLU A 69 -7.69 -21.59 22.23
C GLU A 69 -7.28 -20.17 22.62
N VAL A 70 -6.00 -20.02 23.03
CA VAL A 70 -5.44 -18.76 23.56
C VAL A 70 -4.95 -17.88 22.44
N PHE A 71 -4.38 -18.46 21.39
CA PHE A 71 -3.73 -17.75 20.28
C PHE A 71 -4.41 -18.12 18.95
N ARG A 72 -5.41 -17.35 18.60
CA ARG A 72 -6.23 -17.56 17.40
C ARG A 72 -5.75 -16.70 16.27
N ILE A 73 -5.25 -17.32 15.20
CA ILE A 73 -4.67 -16.61 14.05
C ILE A 73 -5.46 -16.94 12.80
N ILE A 74 -5.66 -15.91 11.98
CA ILE A 74 -6.21 -16.04 10.64
C ILE A 74 -5.27 -15.38 9.63
N ASP A 75 -5.35 -15.81 8.40
CA ASP A 75 -4.79 -15.09 7.27
C ASP A 75 -5.60 -13.81 7.01
N GLY A 76 -4.93 -12.68 6.89
CA GLY A 76 -5.58 -11.37 6.71
C GLY A 76 -6.29 -11.20 5.37
N ASP A 77 -5.88 -11.95 4.33
CA ASP A 77 -6.44 -11.83 2.98
C ASP A 77 -7.70 -12.68 2.79
N ASN A 78 -7.62 -13.97 3.14
CA ASN A 78 -8.72 -14.93 2.91
C ASN A 78 -9.56 -15.23 4.15
N ARG A 79 -9.12 -14.77 5.33
CA ARG A 79 -9.77 -14.96 6.63
C ARG A 79 -9.82 -16.42 7.10
N GLU A 80 -9.02 -17.29 6.50
CA GLU A 80 -8.92 -18.69 6.92
C GLU A 80 -7.98 -18.86 8.12
N PRO A 81 -8.23 -19.84 9.02
CA PRO A 81 -7.33 -20.14 10.11
C PRO A 81 -5.96 -20.59 9.58
N THR A 82 -4.89 -20.10 10.19
CA THR A 82 -3.52 -20.50 9.86
C THR A 82 -3.12 -21.81 10.55
N ALA A 83 -2.05 -22.42 10.07
CA ALA A 83 -1.49 -23.62 10.68
C ALA A 83 -0.95 -23.34 12.10
N ASP A 84 -1.01 -24.33 12.97
CA ASP A 84 -0.44 -24.30 14.32
C ASP A 84 1.10 -24.37 14.25
N THR A 85 1.75 -23.19 14.33
CA THR A 85 3.21 -23.07 14.23
C THR A 85 3.94 -23.71 15.40
N MET A 86 3.35 -23.75 16.61
CA MET A 86 3.92 -24.45 17.75
C MET A 86 4.09 -25.95 17.46
N LYS A 87 3.02 -26.56 16.93
CA LYS A 87 3.05 -27.96 16.55
C LYS A 87 4.02 -28.23 15.41
N LEU A 88 4.09 -27.33 14.44
CA LEU A 88 5.04 -27.44 13.32
C LEU A 88 6.50 -27.34 13.81
N ALA A 89 6.82 -26.39 14.68
CA ALA A 89 8.17 -26.22 15.24
C ALA A 89 8.62 -27.48 16.02
N ILE A 90 7.74 -28.06 16.83
CA ILE A 90 8.01 -29.30 17.56
C ILE A 90 8.24 -30.47 16.59
N GLN A 91 7.42 -30.63 15.55
CA GLN A 91 7.52 -31.75 14.61
C GLN A 91 8.73 -31.67 13.69
N GLN A 92 9.05 -30.46 13.22
CA GLN A 92 10.16 -30.23 12.29
C GLN A 92 11.50 -30.06 13.03
N ASN A 93 11.45 -29.82 14.34
CA ASN A 93 12.60 -29.43 15.14
C ASN A 93 13.38 -28.26 14.53
N ASP A 94 12.66 -27.27 14.02
CA ASP A 94 13.21 -26.09 13.37
C ASP A 94 12.34 -24.86 13.66
N THR A 95 12.91 -23.69 13.42
CA THR A 95 12.19 -22.43 13.55
C THR A 95 11.23 -22.26 12.39
N VAL A 96 9.99 -21.93 12.70
CA VAL A 96 8.91 -21.65 11.73
C VAL A 96 8.28 -20.30 12.01
N GLY A 97 7.69 -19.67 10.99
CA GLY A 97 6.96 -18.42 11.10
C GLY A 97 5.59 -18.52 10.44
N LEU A 98 4.74 -17.58 10.78
CA LEU A 98 3.44 -17.39 10.13
C LEU A 98 3.58 -16.75 8.74
N PRO A 99 2.59 -16.89 7.87
CA PRO A 99 2.50 -16.08 6.65
C PRO A 99 2.55 -14.58 6.94
N GLY A 100 3.14 -13.81 6.04
CA GLY A 100 3.40 -12.38 6.23
C GLY A 100 2.17 -11.47 6.46
N ASN A 101 0.94 -11.98 6.27
CA ASN A 101 -0.30 -11.23 6.51
C ASN A 101 -1.16 -11.84 7.62
N SER A 102 -0.53 -12.30 8.71
CA SER A 102 -1.24 -12.93 9.82
C SER A 102 -1.88 -11.91 10.76
N VAL A 103 -3.09 -12.26 11.23
CA VAL A 103 -3.89 -11.45 12.14
C VAL A 103 -4.26 -12.28 13.37
N LEU A 104 -3.90 -11.80 14.56
CA LEU A 104 -4.30 -12.37 15.84
C LEU A 104 -5.68 -11.86 16.19
N ILE A 105 -6.59 -12.79 16.52
CA ILE A 105 -7.91 -12.46 17.05
C ILE A 105 -7.85 -12.52 18.57
N GLN A 106 -7.98 -11.39 19.21
CA GLN A 106 -8.02 -11.30 20.68
C GLN A 106 -9.28 -11.99 21.23
N ARG A 107 -9.26 -12.31 22.53
CA ARG A 107 -10.39 -12.98 23.23
C ARG A 107 -11.72 -12.24 23.03
N GLU A 108 -11.70 -10.91 23.02
CA GLU A 108 -12.90 -10.06 22.83
C GLU A 108 -13.24 -9.80 21.36
N GLY A 109 -12.48 -10.37 20.42
CA GLY A 109 -12.72 -10.28 18.99
C GLY A 109 -12.00 -9.12 18.28
N ALA A 110 -11.21 -8.31 18.99
CA ALA A 110 -10.36 -7.30 18.35
C ALA A 110 -9.25 -7.97 17.52
N GLU A 111 -8.82 -7.31 16.46
CA GLU A 111 -7.84 -7.82 15.50
C GLU A 111 -6.53 -7.06 15.62
N VAL A 112 -5.42 -7.79 15.64
CA VAL A 112 -4.06 -7.24 15.71
C VAL A 112 -3.22 -7.88 14.61
N ALA A 113 -2.63 -7.09 13.72
CA ALA A 113 -1.68 -7.60 12.74
C ALA A 113 -0.40 -8.01 13.46
N ILE A 114 0.09 -9.22 13.21
CA ILE A 114 1.27 -9.73 13.89
C ILE A 114 2.33 -10.28 12.92
N GLU A 115 3.56 -10.23 13.39
CA GLU A 115 4.68 -11.05 12.90
C GLU A 115 5.17 -11.92 14.04
N ASP A 116 5.61 -13.13 13.73
CA ASP A 116 6.10 -14.06 14.73
C ASP A 116 7.35 -14.85 14.30
N SER A 117 7.93 -15.48 15.28
CA SER A 117 8.94 -16.53 15.12
C SER A 117 8.70 -17.59 16.19
N THR A 118 8.52 -18.82 15.77
CA THR A 118 8.25 -19.97 16.66
C THR A 118 9.42 -20.95 16.57
N ALA A 119 10.03 -21.28 17.70
CA ALA A 119 11.17 -22.18 17.78
C ALA A 119 10.92 -23.31 18.80
N PRO A 120 11.49 -24.51 18.59
CA PRO A 120 11.44 -25.58 19.57
C PRO A 120 12.30 -25.25 20.80
N ILE A 121 11.83 -25.68 21.97
CA ILE A 121 12.59 -25.62 23.25
C ILE A 121 13.26 -26.95 23.46
N HIS A 122 14.58 -26.93 23.72
CA HIS A 122 15.35 -28.12 24.01
C HIS A 122 15.78 -28.19 25.48
N ASP A 123 15.85 -29.39 26.04
CA ASP A 123 16.48 -29.64 27.33
C ASP A 123 18.01 -29.73 27.22
N GLN A 124 18.69 -30.06 28.36
CA GLN A 124 20.14 -30.18 28.40
C GLN A 124 20.69 -31.36 27.56
N ASP A 125 19.85 -32.35 27.26
CA ASP A 125 20.16 -33.52 26.46
C ASP A 125 19.84 -33.30 24.97
N GLY A 126 19.36 -32.11 24.59
CA GLY A 126 19.00 -31.74 23.22
C GLY A 126 17.65 -32.31 22.77
N GLN A 127 16.81 -32.81 23.69
CA GLN A 127 15.48 -33.29 23.37
C GLN A 127 14.48 -32.12 23.36
N VAL A 128 13.54 -32.12 22.38
CA VAL A 128 12.48 -31.12 22.33
C VAL A 128 11.52 -31.33 23.49
N THR A 129 11.28 -30.31 24.28
CA THR A 129 10.38 -30.29 25.44
C THR A 129 9.14 -29.43 25.27
N GLY A 130 9.09 -28.64 24.19
CA GLY A 130 8.00 -27.74 23.87
C GLY A 130 8.36 -26.78 22.74
N ALA A 131 7.64 -25.69 22.62
CA ALA A 131 7.98 -24.62 21.71
C ALA A 131 7.75 -23.24 22.35
N VAL A 132 8.45 -22.25 21.84
CA VAL A 132 8.29 -20.84 22.20
C VAL A 132 8.02 -20.03 20.95
N MET A 133 7.02 -19.15 21.01
CA MET A 133 6.71 -18.14 20.00
C MET A 133 7.01 -16.76 20.58
N VAL A 134 7.70 -15.97 19.78
CA VAL A 134 7.82 -14.53 19.99
C VAL A 134 7.02 -13.86 18.88
N PHE A 135 6.15 -12.93 19.23
CA PHE A 135 5.29 -12.23 18.27
C PHE A 135 5.16 -10.75 18.62
N ARG A 136 5.04 -9.96 17.57
CA ARG A 136 5.03 -8.50 17.63
C ARG A 136 3.76 -7.95 16.98
N ASP A 137 3.21 -6.89 17.59
CA ASP A 137 2.19 -6.06 16.94
C ASP A 137 2.85 -5.21 15.84
N VAL A 138 2.42 -5.42 14.61
CA VAL A 138 2.88 -4.68 13.43
C VAL A 138 1.76 -3.86 12.79
N THR A 139 0.65 -3.65 13.49
CA THR A 139 -0.53 -2.95 12.97
C THR A 139 -0.18 -1.54 12.50
N GLU A 140 0.52 -0.76 13.33
CA GLU A 140 0.95 0.58 12.95
C GLU A 140 2.01 0.57 11.85
N ALA A 141 2.97 -0.35 11.91
CA ALA A 141 4.03 -0.46 10.91
C ALA A 141 3.46 -0.82 9.53
N ARG A 142 2.54 -1.80 9.46
CA ARG A 142 1.84 -2.16 8.22
C ARG A 142 0.97 -1.03 7.69
N ALA A 143 0.22 -0.36 8.55
CA ALA A 143 -0.58 0.78 8.14
C ALA A 143 0.29 1.89 7.55
N ALA A 144 1.43 2.19 8.17
CA ALA A 144 2.40 3.16 7.66
C ALA A 144 3.01 2.72 6.32
N GLU A 145 3.37 1.45 6.16
CA GLU A 145 3.90 0.90 4.91
C GLU A 145 2.89 0.99 3.78
N LEU A 146 1.63 0.60 4.02
CA LEU A 146 0.55 0.74 3.05
C LEU A 146 0.32 2.21 2.67
N GLN A 147 0.35 3.10 3.64
CA GLN A 147 0.21 4.54 3.41
C GLN A 147 1.38 5.09 2.60
N LEU A 148 2.62 4.71 2.90
CA LEU A 148 3.81 5.10 2.14
C LEU A 148 3.74 4.56 0.70
N SER A 149 3.35 3.31 0.52
CA SER A 149 3.15 2.71 -0.80
C SER A 149 2.07 3.46 -1.58
N HIS A 150 0.96 3.82 -0.93
CA HIS A 150 -0.11 4.61 -1.56
C HIS A 150 0.41 5.98 -2.00
N LEU A 151 1.10 6.71 -1.11
CA LEU A 151 1.69 8.03 -1.41
C LEU A 151 2.74 7.97 -2.53
N ALA A 152 3.51 6.87 -2.62
CA ALA A 152 4.48 6.67 -3.69
C ALA A 152 3.84 6.50 -5.08
N HIS A 153 2.56 6.10 -5.15
CA HIS A 153 1.86 5.74 -6.38
C HIS A 153 0.64 6.62 -6.70
N HIS A 154 0.17 7.45 -5.76
CA HIS A 154 -1.01 8.29 -5.94
C HIS A 154 -0.73 9.76 -5.66
N ASP A 155 -1.51 10.64 -6.29
CA ASP A 155 -1.51 12.07 -6.02
C ASP A 155 -2.33 12.38 -4.76
N ILE A 156 -1.72 13.06 -3.80
CA ILE A 156 -2.30 13.32 -2.46
C ILE A 156 -3.61 14.13 -2.55
N LEU A 157 -3.73 15.05 -3.51
CA LEU A 157 -4.90 15.92 -3.59
C LEU A 157 -6.11 15.21 -4.19
N THR A 158 -5.88 14.42 -5.22
CA THR A 158 -6.95 13.85 -6.08
C THR A 158 -7.15 12.37 -5.89
N ASP A 159 -6.25 11.71 -5.19
CA ASP A 159 -6.20 10.25 -5.00
C ASP A 159 -6.06 9.44 -6.31
N LEU A 160 -5.78 10.12 -7.41
CA LEU A 160 -5.51 9.48 -8.69
C LEU A 160 -4.11 8.86 -8.73
N PRO A 161 -3.88 7.83 -9.54
CA PRO A 161 -2.54 7.42 -9.93
C PRO A 161 -1.65 8.61 -10.24
N ASN A 162 -0.44 8.62 -9.69
CA ASN A 162 0.57 9.61 -10.03
C ASN A 162 1.36 9.19 -11.29
N ARG A 163 2.35 9.98 -11.67
CA ARG A 163 3.20 9.73 -12.84
C ARG A 163 3.90 8.36 -12.79
N THR A 164 4.33 7.91 -11.61
CA THR A 164 5.03 6.62 -11.43
C THR A 164 4.08 5.47 -11.75
N LEU A 165 2.91 5.42 -11.13
CA LEU A 165 1.93 4.37 -11.35
C LEU A 165 1.35 4.40 -12.78
N LEU A 166 1.20 5.60 -13.37
CA LEU A 166 0.81 5.72 -14.77
C LEU A 166 1.81 5.05 -15.70
N ASN A 167 3.11 5.33 -15.54
CA ASN A 167 4.17 4.75 -16.37
C ASN A 167 4.18 3.22 -16.28
N ASP A 168 4.06 2.67 -15.08
CA ASP A 168 4.00 1.22 -14.88
C ASP A 168 2.81 0.60 -15.59
N ARG A 169 1.62 1.19 -15.45
CA ARG A 169 0.40 0.72 -16.12
C ARG A 169 0.48 0.85 -17.64
N LEU A 170 1.07 1.93 -18.12
CA LEU A 170 1.24 2.17 -19.56
C LEU A 170 2.19 1.14 -20.18
N ASN A 171 3.33 0.86 -19.53
CA ASN A 171 4.25 -0.19 -19.98
C ASN A 171 3.58 -1.58 -20.01
N GLN A 172 2.79 -1.91 -18.99
CA GLN A 172 2.02 -3.14 -18.96
C GLN A 172 0.98 -3.20 -20.09
N ALA A 173 0.25 -2.10 -20.33
CA ALA A 173 -0.77 -2.02 -21.37
C ALA A 173 -0.14 -2.18 -22.76
N ILE A 174 1.00 -1.54 -23.02
CA ILE A 174 1.75 -1.67 -24.29
C ILE A 174 2.16 -3.14 -24.51
N ALA A 175 2.76 -3.78 -23.50
CA ALA A 175 3.18 -5.18 -23.61
C ALA A 175 2.01 -6.14 -23.87
N LEU A 176 0.86 -5.91 -23.26
CA LEU A 176 -0.37 -6.68 -23.49
C LEU A 176 -0.94 -6.41 -24.88
N ALA A 177 -0.98 -5.16 -25.32
CA ALA A 177 -1.49 -4.77 -26.62
C ALA A 177 -0.65 -5.38 -27.76
N GLN A 178 0.68 -5.36 -27.66
CA GLN A 178 1.59 -6.01 -28.60
C GLN A 178 1.32 -7.52 -28.74
N ARG A 179 1.04 -8.19 -27.61
CA ARG A 179 0.73 -9.64 -27.60
C ARG A 179 -0.59 -9.97 -28.28
N HIS A 180 -1.60 -9.10 -28.13
CA HIS A 180 -2.95 -9.33 -28.61
C HIS A 180 -3.27 -8.63 -29.94
N GLY A 181 -2.35 -7.86 -30.51
CA GLY A 181 -2.56 -7.08 -31.73
C GLY A 181 -3.52 -5.90 -31.55
N ASN A 182 -3.66 -5.41 -30.33
CA ASN A 182 -4.46 -4.22 -29.99
C ASN A 182 -3.58 -2.96 -29.96
N GLN A 183 -4.23 -1.80 -29.84
CA GLN A 183 -3.57 -0.50 -29.69
C GLN A 183 -3.82 0.07 -28.28
N VAL A 184 -2.92 0.93 -27.82
CA VAL A 184 -3.05 1.70 -26.58
C VAL A 184 -3.16 3.19 -26.92
N GLY A 185 -4.04 3.91 -26.27
CA GLY A 185 -4.16 5.36 -26.43
C GLY A 185 -3.74 6.13 -25.17
N VAL A 186 -3.04 7.22 -25.36
CA VAL A 186 -2.69 8.18 -24.30
C VAL A 186 -3.32 9.52 -24.62
N LEU A 187 -4.10 10.06 -23.69
CA LEU A 187 -4.64 11.40 -23.76
C LEU A 187 -3.93 12.25 -22.70
N PHE A 188 -3.25 13.30 -23.12
CA PHE A 188 -2.66 14.31 -22.23
C PHE A 188 -3.58 15.52 -22.17
N LEU A 189 -3.96 15.92 -20.97
CA LEU A 189 -4.97 16.94 -20.72
C LEU A 189 -4.38 18.07 -19.87
N ASP A 190 -4.75 19.30 -20.19
CA ASP A 190 -4.42 20.49 -19.40
C ASP A 190 -5.64 21.39 -19.28
N LEU A 191 -5.91 21.88 -18.07
CA LEU A 191 -7.05 22.73 -17.76
C LEU A 191 -6.77 24.17 -18.20
N ASP A 192 -7.48 24.62 -19.23
CA ASP A 192 -7.26 25.94 -19.79
C ASP A 192 -7.53 27.06 -18.77
N ARG A 193 -6.54 27.94 -18.56
CA ARG A 193 -6.64 29.08 -17.65
C ARG A 193 -6.93 28.71 -16.19
N PHE A 194 -6.42 27.58 -15.69
CA PHE A 194 -6.55 27.20 -14.29
C PHE A 194 -5.84 28.17 -13.34
N LYS A 195 -4.65 28.66 -13.71
CA LYS A 195 -3.89 29.65 -12.91
C LYS A 195 -4.68 30.88 -12.52
N PRO A 196 -5.38 31.59 -13.44
CA PRO A 196 -6.27 32.72 -13.10
C PRO A 196 -7.34 32.39 -12.04
N ILE A 197 -7.86 31.16 -11.99
CA ILE A 197 -8.82 30.73 -10.95
C ILE A 197 -8.13 30.71 -9.59
N ASN A 198 -6.93 30.13 -9.49
CA ASN A 198 -6.13 30.15 -8.27
C ASN A 198 -5.79 31.58 -7.82
N ASP A 199 -5.36 32.42 -8.75
CA ASP A 199 -4.95 33.80 -8.46
C ASP A 199 -6.14 34.65 -7.98
N SER A 200 -7.35 34.39 -8.46
CA SER A 200 -8.54 35.18 -8.14
C SER A 200 -9.33 34.64 -6.93
N LEU A 201 -9.43 33.31 -6.77
CA LEU A 201 -10.30 32.65 -5.79
C LEU A 201 -9.52 31.89 -4.70
N GLY A 202 -8.20 31.82 -4.83
CA GLY A 202 -7.30 31.14 -3.91
C GLY A 202 -7.16 29.64 -4.20
N HIS A 203 -6.03 29.07 -3.75
CA HIS A 203 -5.67 27.66 -3.97
C HIS A 203 -6.70 26.66 -3.44
N ALA A 204 -7.38 26.98 -2.33
CA ALA A 204 -8.40 26.09 -1.77
C ALA A 204 -9.60 25.84 -2.71
N ILE A 205 -9.97 26.84 -3.54
CA ILE A 205 -11.00 26.67 -4.57
C ILE A 205 -10.43 25.89 -5.77
N GLY A 206 -9.20 26.18 -6.17
CA GLY A 206 -8.50 25.43 -7.20
C GLY A 206 -8.34 23.95 -6.87
N ASP A 207 -7.99 23.63 -5.63
CA ASP A 207 -7.87 22.24 -5.16
C ASP A 207 -9.20 21.48 -5.25
N LYS A 208 -10.31 22.11 -4.83
CA LYS A 208 -11.65 21.54 -4.98
C LYS A 208 -12.05 21.37 -6.45
N LEU A 209 -11.65 22.30 -7.31
CA LEU A 209 -11.87 22.17 -8.75
C LEU A 209 -11.11 20.99 -9.34
N LEU A 210 -9.83 20.79 -8.96
CA LEU A 210 -9.03 19.63 -9.37
C LEU A 210 -9.64 18.31 -8.89
N GLN A 211 -10.14 18.25 -7.67
CA GLN A 211 -10.84 17.08 -7.15
C GLN A 211 -12.11 16.76 -7.93
N GLU A 212 -12.91 17.78 -8.28
CA GLU A 212 -14.12 17.58 -9.07
C GLU A 212 -13.81 17.21 -10.54
N VAL A 213 -12.76 17.79 -11.14
CA VAL A 213 -12.23 17.38 -12.45
C VAL A 213 -11.84 15.90 -12.42
N SER A 214 -11.11 15.48 -11.40
CA SER A 214 -10.67 14.09 -11.21
C SER A 214 -11.87 13.13 -11.16
N ARG A 215 -12.90 13.47 -10.38
CA ARG A 215 -14.14 12.70 -10.28
C ARG A 215 -14.85 12.56 -11.63
N ARG A 216 -14.93 13.66 -12.41
CA ARG A 216 -15.55 13.65 -13.75
C ARG A 216 -14.74 12.85 -14.75
N LEU A 217 -13.41 12.92 -14.69
CA LEU A 217 -12.51 12.13 -15.54
C LEU A 217 -12.72 10.63 -15.29
N VAL A 218 -12.67 10.19 -14.03
CA VAL A 218 -12.90 8.78 -13.65
C VAL A 218 -14.28 8.29 -14.13
N ALA A 219 -15.33 9.11 -13.99
CA ALA A 219 -16.67 8.76 -14.46
C ALA A 219 -16.80 8.74 -16.01
N SER A 220 -15.84 9.34 -16.74
CA SER A 220 -15.85 9.42 -18.19
C SER A 220 -15.15 8.27 -18.90
N VAL A 221 -14.36 7.46 -18.19
CA VAL A 221 -13.58 6.34 -18.72
C VAL A 221 -14.10 4.99 -18.22
N ARG A 222 -13.57 3.90 -18.76
CA ARG A 222 -13.91 2.54 -18.33
C ARG A 222 -13.05 2.16 -17.12
N ARG A 223 -13.46 1.14 -16.39
CA ARG A 223 -12.71 0.60 -15.24
C ARG A 223 -11.34 0.02 -15.63
N SER A 224 -11.17 -0.41 -16.88
CA SER A 224 -9.90 -0.87 -17.45
C SER A 224 -8.93 0.25 -17.79
N ASP A 225 -9.44 1.48 -17.96
CA ASP A 225 -8.64 2.65 -18.30
C ASP A 225 -8.06 3.27 -17.02
N THR A 226 -6.98 4.04 -17.17
CA THR A 226 -6.36 4.71 -16.01
C THR A 226 -6.44 6.22 -16.20
N VAL A 227 -6.93 6.92 -15.19
CA VAL A 227 -6.81 8.38 -15.07
C VAL A 227 -5.68 8.67 -14.09
N SER A 228 -4.79 9.56 -14.44
CA SER A 228 -3.63 9.97 -13.63
C SER A 228 -3.57 11.49 -13.55
N ARG A 229 -3.11 12.03 -12.43
CA ARG A 229 -2.67 13.43 -12.36
C ARG A 229 -1.15 13.49 -12.52
N HIS A 230 -0.71 14.23 -13.54
CA HIS A 230 0.70 14.34 -13.89
C HIS A 230 1.41 15.41 -13.05
N GLY A 231 0.68 16.47 -12.68
CA GLY A 231 1.12 17.57 -11.82
C GLY A 231 0.29 18.84 -12.09
N GLY A 232 0.21 19.77 -11.14
CA GLY A 232 -0.53 21.01 -11.35
C GLY A 232 -1.95 20.80 -11.85
N ASP A 233 -2.25 21.29 -13.04
CA ASP A 233 -3.51 21.20 -13.79
C ASP A 233 -3.46 20.17 -14.94
N GLU A 234 -2.41 19.32 -14.98
CA GLU A 234 -2.20 18.32 -16.01
C GLU A 234 -2.69 16.93 -15.57
N PHE A 235 -3.46 16.30 -16.46
CA PHE A 235 -3.97 14.94 -16.29
C PHE A 235 -3.58 14.07 -17.49
N VAL A 236 -3.45 12.77 -17.26
CA VAL A 236 -3.22 11.81 -18.33
C VAL A 236 -4.23 10.67 -18.22
N VAL A 237 -4.83 10.32 -19.35
CA VAL A 237 -5.73 9.17 -19.45
C VAL A 237 -5.08 8.11 -20.34
N LEU A 238 -4.92 6.93 -19.79
CA LEU A 238 -4.51 5.73 -20.51
C LEU A 238 -5.75 4.95 -20.92
N LEU A 239 -5.94 4.76 -22.20
CA LEU A 239 -6.93 3.85 -22.79
C LEU A 239 -6.25 2.53 -23.07
N SER A 240 -6.54 1.52 -22.25
CA SER A 240 -5.83 0.21 -22.26
C SER A 240 -6.08 -0.60 -23.54
N GLU A 241 -7.20 -0.35 -24.23
CA GLU A 241 -7.56 -1.01 -25.48
C GLU A 241 -8.25 -0.04 -26.43
N VAL A 242 -7.58 0.25 -27.54
CA VAL A 242 -8.09 1.07 -28.64
C VAL A 242 -8.09 0.21 -29.91
N ARG A 243 -9.25 -0.05 -30.49
CA ARG A 243 -9.36 -0.83 -31.74
C ARG A 243 -9.20 0.03 -32.99
N HIS A 244 -9.63 1.28 -32.91
CA HIS A 244 -9.54 2.26 -34.00
C HIS A 244 -9.31 3.63 -33.40
N PHE A 245 -8.59 4.50 -34.12
CA PHE A 245 -8.34 5.88 -33.71
C PHE A 245 -9.63 6.66 -33.37
N THR A 246 -10.75 6.35 -34.03
CA THR A 246 -12.07 6.92 -33.77
C THR A 246 -12.56 6.63 -32.33
N ASN A 247 -12.09 5.56 -31.70
CA ASN A 247 -12.45 5.26 -30.32
C ASN A 247 -11.75 6.24 -29.37
N ALA A 248 -10.48 6.58 -29.61
CA ALA A 248 -9.77 7.58 -28.83
C ALA A 248 -10.40 8.97 -28.99
N ALA A 249 -10.80 9.36 -30.21
CA ALA A 249 -11.53 10.60 -30.46
C ALA A 249 -12.84 10.66 -29.64
N ARG A 250 -13.63 9.59 -29.63
CA ARG A 250 -14.87 9.50 -28.84
C ARG A 250 -14.62 9.65 -27.33
N HIS A 251 -13.54 9.08 -26.81
CA HIS A 251 -13.16 9.26 -25.41
C HIS A 251 -12.78 10.72 -25.13
N ALA A 252 -12.00 11.34 -26.02
CA ALA A 252 -11.64 12.74 -25.89
C ALA A 252 -12.88 13.66 -25.95
N GLU A 253 -13.82 13.43 -26.87
CA GLU A 253 -15.08 14.17 -26.94
C GLU A 253 -15.93 14.02 -25.68
N LYS A 254 -16.05 12.80 -25.15
CA LYS A 254 -16.79 12.54 -23.91
C LYS A 254 -16.16 13.26 -22.71
N ILE A 255 -14.84 13.19 -22.58
CA ILE A 255 -14.08 13.87 -21.53
C ILE A 255 -14.25 15.39 -21.66
N HIS A 256 -14.06 15.92 -22.86
CA HIS A 256 -14.21 17.34 -23.16
C HIS A 256 -15.61 17.85 -22.78
N ALA A 257 -16.67 17.14 -23.16
CA ALA A 257 -18.03 17.48 -22.77
C ALA A 257 -18.26 17.45 -21.25
N ALA A 258 -17.74 16.44 -20.57
CA ALA A 258 -17.86 16.27 -19.12
C ALA A 258 -17.14 17.38 -18.34
N LEU A 259 -15.96 17.78 -18.80
CA LEU A 259 -15.15 18.81 -18.14
C LEU A 259 -15.62 20.23 -18.45
N SER A 260 -16.25 20.49 -19.62
CA SER A 260 -16.80 21.78 -19.98
C SER A 260 -18.12 22.12 -19.26
N ALA A 261 -18.74 21.15 -18.58
CA ALA A 261 -19.94 21.40 -17.79
C ALA A 261 -19.62 22.27 -16.56
N PRO A 262 -20.53 23.17 -16.12
CA PRO A 262 -20.31 24.04 -14.97
C PRO A 262 -19.94 23.28 -13.69
N TYR A 263 -19.11 23.88 -12.84
CA TYR A 263 -18.68 23.39 -11.56
C TYR A 263 -19.26 24.26 -10.45
N ALA A 264 -20.11 23.68 -9.61
CA ALA A 264 -20.61 24.34 -8.41
C ALA A 264 -19.64 24.03 -7.24
N ILE A 265 -18.73 24.97 -6.95
CA ILE A 265 -17.71 24.80 -5.90
C ILE A 265 -17.89 25.89 -4.85
N ALA A 266 -18.23 25.48 -3.62
CA ALA A 266 -18.61 26.36 -2.55
C ALA A 266 -19.79 27.29 -3.01
N HIS A 267 -19.53 28.59 -3.19
CA HIS A 267 -20.52 29.58 -3.63
C HIS A 267 -20.24 30.09 -5.06
N HIS A 268 -19.40 29.40 -5.82
CA HIS A 268 -18.96 29.82 -7.16
C HIS A 268 -19.42 28.83 -8.22
N ASP A 269 -20.00 29.39 -9.31
CA ASP A 269 -20.26 28.65 -10.54
C ASP A 269 -19.09 28.88 -11.51
N LEU A 270 -18.19 27.91 -11.57
CA LEU A 270 -16.99 27.98 -12.38
C LEU A 270 -17.20 27.28 -13.73
N ARG A 271 -16.55 27.80 -14.73
CA ARG A 271 -16.44 27.17 -16.06
C ARG A 271 -14.96 27.10 -16.43
N ILE A 272 -14.51 25.93 -16.78
CA ILE A 272 -13.15 25.70 -17.26
C ILE A 272 -13.24 24.83 -18.51
N THR A 273 -12.32 25.03 -19.43
CA THR A 273 -12.18 24.19 -20.62
C THR A 273 -10.90 23.36 -20.51
N VAL A 274 -10.74 22.45 -21.43
CA VAL A 274 -9.57 21.53 -21.44
C VAL A 274 -9.00 21.43 -22.84
N SER A 275 -7.69 21.47 -22.94
CA SER A 275 -6.95 21.15 -24.16
C SER A 275 -6.41 19.71 -24.04
N ILE A 276 -6.63 18.88 -25.06
CA ILE A 276 -6.32 17.44 -25.05
C ILE A 276 -5.42 17.10 -26.24
N GLY A 277 -4.29 16.42 -25.97
CA GLY A 277 -3.47 15.79 -26.99
C GLY A 277 -3.62 14.29 -26.93
N ILE A 278 -3.59 13.60 -28.07
CA ILE A 278 -3.83 12.16 -28.21
C ILE A 278 -2.68 11.54 -28.97
N SER A 279 -2.10 10.48 -28.40
CA SER A 279 -1.16 9.58 -29.09
C SER A 279 -1.63 8.13 -29.02
N ILE A 280 -1.24 7.32 -30.01
CA ILE A 280 -1.66 5.91 -30.14
C ILE A 280 -0.46 5.02 -30.45
N SER A 281 -0.23 4.02 -29.60
CA SER A 281 0.74 2.95 -29.86
C SER A 281 0.15 1.94 -30.87
N PRO A 282 0.97 1.42 -31.83
CA PRO A 282 2.40 1.70 -32.00
C PRO A 282 2.70 2.92 -32.90
N ASN A 283 1.70 3.59 -33.48
CA ASN A 283 1.87 4.58 -34.54
C ASN A 283 2.67 5.82 -34.09
N ASP A 284 2.44 6.29 -32.85
CA ASP A 284 3.07 7.50 -32.31
C ASP A 284 4.22 7.18 -31.34
N GLY A 285 4.43 5.88 -31.05
CA GLY A 285 5.49 5.39 -30.17
C GLY A 285 5.24 3.97 -29.69
N GLU A 286 6.32 3.28 -29.31
CA GLU A 286 6.29 1.90 -28.82
C GLU A 286 6.61 1.81 -27.32
N ASP A 287 6.93 2.93 -26.68
CA ASP A 287 7.25 3.06 -25.26
C ASP A 287 6.45 4.17 -24.60
N ALA A 288 6.35 4.10 -23.26
CA ALA A 288 5.55 5.02 -22.47
C ALA A 288 6.02 6.48 -22.58
N GLU A 289 7.33 6.71 -22.56
CA GLU A 289 7.90 8.05 -22.58
C GLU A 289 7.62 8.75 -23.91
N THR A 290 7.80 8.04 -25.02
CA THR A 290 7.51 8.54 -26.37
C THR A 290 6.03 8.87 -26.53
N LEU A 291 5.12 7.98 -26.11
CA LEU A 291 3.68 8.21 -26.19
C LEU A 291 3.24 9.43 -25.38
N ILE A 292 3.72 9.59 -24.15
CA ILE A 292 3.40 10.74 -23.32
C ILE A 292 3.91 12.03 -23.97
N LYS A 293 5.15 12.05 -24.49
CA LYS A 293 5.71 13.22 -25.19
C LYS A 293 4.91 13.59 -26.45
N CYS A 294 4.50 12.59 -27.23
CA CYS A 294 3.69 12.82 -28.42
C CYS A 294 2.31 13.39 -28.07
N ALA A 295 1.67 12.87 -27.02
CA ALA A 295 0.38 13.40 -26.54
C ALA A 295 0.53 14.81 -25.97
N ASP A 296 1.59 15.11 -25.19
CA ASP A 296 1.87 16.45 -24.66
C ASP A 296 2.08 17.47 -25.81
N ALA A 297 2.89 17.14 -26.82
CA ALA A 297 3.09 17.99 -27.99
C ALA A 297 1.76 18.29 -28.73
N ALA A 298 0.89 17.30 -28.87
CA ALA A 298 -0.42 17.48 -29.49
C ALA A 298 -1.35 18.35 -28.62
N MET A 299 -1.32 18.21 -27.31
CA MET A 299 -2.05 19.05 -26.36
C MET A 299 -1.60 20.50 -26.44
N TYR A 300 -0.28 20.73 -26.51
CA TYR A 300 0.27 22.07 -26.71
C TYR A 300 -0.24 22.70 -28.03
N CYS A 301 -0.26 21.97 -29.14
CA CYS A 301 -0.84 22.42 -30.39
C CYS A 301 -2.34 22.74 -30.24
N ALA A 302 -3.10 22.01 -29.44
CA ALA A 302 -4.50 22.35 -29.15
C ALA A 302 -4.62 23.70 -28.42
N LYS A 303 -3.71 23.98 -27.46
CA LYS A 303 -3.65 25.26 -26.75
C LYS A 303 -3.38 26.44 -27.71
N GLU A 304 -2.38 26.28 -28.61
CA GLU A 304 -2.02 27.33 -29.58
C GLU A 304 -3.12 27.61 -30.63
N THR A 305 -3.88 26.60 -31.02
CA THR A 305 -4.94 26.72 -32.02
C THR A 305 -6.29 27.18 -31.46
N GLY A 306 -6.30 27.71 -30.23
CA GLY A 306 -7.52 28.34 -29.68
C GLY A 306 -8.03 27.71 -28.38
N ARG A 307 -7.37 26.67 -27.84
CA ARG A 307 -7.79 25.92 -26.65
C ARG A 307 -9.13 25.18 -26.82
N ASN A 308 -9.62 24.59 -25.74
CA ASN A 308 -10.96 23.97 -25.72
C ASN A 308 -11.17 22.96 -26.87
N ALA A 309 -10.16 22.12 -27.14
CA ALA A 309 -10.11 21.24 -28.30
C ALA A 309 -9.26 20.01 -28.02
N TYR A 310 -9.37 19.00 -28.87
CA TYR A 310 -8.41 17.88 -28.88
C TYR A 310 -7.66 17.83 -30.22
N ARG A 311 -6.42 17.28 -30.17
CA ARG A 311 -5.56 17.05 -31.34
C ARG A 311 -4.92 15.67 -31.24
N PHE A 312 -4.83 14.98 -32.36
CA PHE A 312 -3.98 13.80 -32.49
C PHE A 312 -2.54 14.22 -32.71
N SER A 313 -1.61 13.40 -32.22
CA SER A 313 -0.18 13.55 -32.50
C SER A 313 0.07 13.46 -33.99
N GLU A 314 0.93 14.32 -34.50
CA GLU A 314 1.44 14.31 -35.86
C GLU A 314 2.97 14.51 -35.82
N PRO A 315 3.75 13.88 -36.72
CA PRO A 315 5.22 13.87 -36.64
C PRO A 315 5.87 15.26 -36.55
N TYR A 316 5.28 16.29 -37.16
CA TYR A 316 5.81 17.66 -37.12
C TYR A 316 5.62 18.37 -35.76
N MET A 317 4.68 17.92 -34.93
CA MET A 317 4.37 18.56 -33.63
C MET A 317 5.51 18.39 -32.64
N ASN A 318 6.20 17.27 -32.66
CA ASN A 318 7.37 17.02 -31.83
C ASN A 318 8.53 18.00 -32.12
N LEU A 319 8.72 18.39 -33.36
CA LEU A 319 9.74 19.37 -33.74
C LEU A 319 9.41 20.77 -33.23
N GLN A 320 8.14 21.18 -33.27
CA GLN A 320 7.69 22.45 -32.73
C GLN A 320 7.82 22.51 -31.21
N ALA A 321 7.42 21.46 -30.48
CA ALA A 321 7.52 21.39 -29.02
C ALA A 321 8.98 21.60 -28.52
N VAL A 322 9.96 21.00 -29.18
CA VAL A 322 11.40 21.18 -28.86
C VAL A 322 11.86 22.61 -29.08
N GLN A 323 11.41 23.28 -30.15
CA GLN A 323 11.77 24.69 -30.41
C GLN A 323 11.20 25.64 -29.35
N TRP A 324 9.98 25.40 -28.87
CA TRP A 324 9.33 26.25 -27.86
C TRP A 324 9.93 26.06 -26.46
N GLN A 325 10.27 24.84 -26.06
CA GLN A 325 10.96 24.59 -24.80
C GLN A 325 12.33 25.31 -24.73
N SER A 326 13.03 25.39 -25.85
CA SER A 326 14.29 26.13 -25.91
C SER A 326 14.11 27.66 -25.85
N LEU A 327 12.98 28.20 -26.34
CA LEU A 327 12.65 29.62 -26.26
C LEU A 327 12.09 30.06 -24.90
N ALA A 328 11.43 29.15 -24.17
CA ALA A 328 10.90 29.43 -22.83
C ALA A 328 11.97 29.32 -21.73
N ALA A 329 13.11 28.68 -22.02
CA ALA A 329 14.25 28.53 -21.13
C ALA A 329 15.32 29.64 -21.32
N ALA A 330 15.17 30.53 -22.30
CA ALA A 330 16.02 31.71 -22.59
C ALA A 330 15.36 33.00 -22.09
#